data_4c2c8f6bea3efcb17ed334175cf734b9
#
_entry.id   4c2c8f6bea3efcb17ed334175cf734b9
#
_cell.length_a   1.000
_cell.length_b   1.000
_cell.length_c   1.000
_cell.angle_alpha   90.00
_cell.angle_beta   90.00
_cell.angle_gamma   90.00
#
_symmetry.space_group_name_H-M   'P 1'
#
loop_
_entity.id
_entity.type
_entity.pdbx_description
1 polymer ?
#
loop_
_entity_poly.entity_id
_entity_poly.type
_entity_poly.pdbx_seq_one_letter_code
_entity_poly.pdbx_strand_id
1 'polypeptide(L)'
;MRKIKFISILLVLSMLLTVPVFAFSTGFTDVSEKATYAEAVSYLADAGILRGTASGRFSPNEKITISQWATMLCRAFDTATEGVSWQEACTNAVQTAVRGGWLEPTAISDTNGSICRGELYRTAFAAAGIPLYDATLYGLDWLSSGENALRVVKELGLCAENKTAAELVTRAEAAQLLHAVLTQTLTVVPPDTPITVENLTQWNVNAFLLELRKVPQPILDAFNENGWTFVIGTEYLTELSRKLGVNCIGAAVYTEKRIYVSEASAVLHEFGHFLDFTMGFPHEHSITQRCILETPVWIYPGCNTEQLKMLVKLLRLVNSSPAGKTRWADKQ
;
A
#
# COMPACT_ATOMS: atom_id res chain seq x y z
N MET A 1 -32.13 -25.95 48.46
CA MET A 1 -32.20 -24.78 47.57
C MET A 1 -30.88 -24.31 46.93
N ARG A 2 -29.69 -24.76 47.39
CA ARG A 2 -28.40 -24.35 46.77
C ARG A 2 -28.00 -25.09 45.49
N LYS A 3 -28.48 -26.33 45.28
CA LYS A 3 -28.14 -27.17 44.11
C LYS A 3 -28.80 -26.71 42.80
N ILE A 4 -30.02 -26.09 42.86
CA ILE A 4 -30.76 -25.67 41.69
C ILE A 4 -30.12 -24.39 41.06
N LYS A 5 -29.54 -23.51 41.86
CA LYS A 5 -28.85 -22.30 41.33
C LYS A 5 -27.58 -22.64 40.56
N PHE A 6 -26.85 -23.70 40.90
CA PHE A 6 -25.65 -24.13 40.19
C PHE A 6 -25.93 -24.73 38.80
N ILE A 7 -27.04 -25.46 38.67
CA ILE A 7 -27.47 -26.07 37.41
C ILE A 7 -27.91 -24.97 36.43
N SER A 8 -28.64 -23.95 36.90
CA SER A 8 -29.08 -22.84 36.08
C SER A 8 -27.89 -21.97 35.55
N ILE A 9 -26.85 -21.78 36.38
CA ILE A 9 -25.64 -21.03 35.95
C ILE A 9 -24.84 -21.85 34.93
N LEU A 10 -24.76 -23.17 35.06
CA LEU A 10 -24.07 -24.03 34.12
C LEU A 10 -24.78 -24.09 32.78
N LEU A 11 -26.13 -24.07 32.75
CA LEU A 11 -26.96 -24.06 31.56
C LEU A 11 -26.86 -22.69 30.79
N VAL A 12 -26.81 -21.58 31.53
CA VAL A 12 -26.62 -20.25 30.92
C VAL A 12 -25.17 -20.10 30.39
N LEU A 13 -24.18 -20.65 31.08
CA LEU A 13 -22.79 -20.61 30.62
C LEU A 13 -22.56 -21.49 29.39
N SER A 14 -23.30 -22.62 29.26
CA SER A 14 -23.23 -23.45 28.05
C SER A 14 -23.90 -22.81 26.84
N MET A 15 -24.91 -21.96 27.02
CA MET A 15 -25.57 -21.18 25.94
C MET A 15 -24.69 -20.00 25.46
N LEU A 16 -23.79 -19.47 26.30
CA LEU A 16 -22.87 -18.40 25.92
C LEU A 16 -21.66 -18.90 25.13
N LEU A 17 -21.44 -20.22 25.04
CA LEU A 17 -20.33 -20.83 24.30
C LEU A 17 -20.72 -21.34 22.89
N THR A 18 -21.94 -21.18 22.48
CA THR A 18 -22.32 -21.44 21.08
C THR A 18 -21.95 -20.21 20.25
N VAL A 19 -20.68 -20.10 19.88
CA VAL A 19 -20.27 -19.29 18.74
C VAL A 19 -21.05 -19.85 17.54
N PRO A 20 -21.87 -19.07 16.83
CA PRO A 20 -22.52 -19.55 15.62
C PRO A 20 -21.40 -19.93 14.65
N VAL A 21 -21.21 -21.23 14.44
CA VAL A 21 -20.43 -21.72 13.31
C VAL A 21 -21.26 -21.38 12.08
N PHE A 22 -20.93 -20.27 11.43
CA PHE A 22 -21.46 -20.01 10.11
C PHE A 22 -20.93 -21.12 9.20
N ALA A 23 -21.81 -22.02 8.79
CA ALA A 23 -21.50 -23.01 7.78
C ALA A 23 -21.38 -22.27 6.43
N PHE A 24 -20.16 -22.04 5.98
CA PHE A 24 -19.92 -21.50 4.66
C PHE A 24 -20.16 -22.61 3.63
N SER A 25 -21.16 -22.46 2.79
CA SER A 25 -21.29 -23.33 1.63
C SER A 25 -20.39 -22.81 0.53
N THR A 26 -19.26 -23.44 0.30
CA THR A 26 -18.31 -23.02 -0.74
C THR A 26 -18.78 -23.37 -2.15
N GLY A 27 -19.86 -24.16 -2.29
CA GLY A 27 -20.31 -24.70 -3.58
C GLY A 27 -19.36 -25.72 -4.21
N PHE A 28 -18.22 -26.04 -3.56
CA PHE A 28 -17.21 -26.98 -4.06
C PHE A 28 -17.12 -28.23 -3.20
N THR A 29 -17.13 -29.41 -3.84
CA THR A 29 -17.12 -30.72 -3.17
C THR A 29 -15.78 -31.07 -2.52
N ASP A 30 -14.70 -30.42 -2.93
CA ASP A 30 -13.35 -30.65 -2.46
C ASP A 30 -12.83 -29.56 -1.51
N VAL A 31 -13.71 -28.68 -1.04
CA VAL A 31 -13.42 -27.67 -0.01
C VAL A 31 -14.19 -27.99 1.24
N SER A 32 -13.48 -28.43 2.29
CA SER A 32 -14.10 -28.65 3.61
C SER A 32 -14.46 -27.30 4.24
N GLU A 33 -15.64 -27.19 4.84
CA GLU A 33 -16.08 -26.03 5.61
C GLU A 33 -15.14 -25.67 6.78
N LYS A 34 -14.34 -26.65 7.25
CA LYS A 34 -13.36 -26.48 8.31
C LYS A 34 -11.97 -26.07 7.81
N ALA A 35 -11.78 -26.00 6.50
CA ALA A 35 -10.49 -25.59 5.94
C ALA A 35 -10.24 -24.10 6.21
N THR A 36 -9.01 -23.74 6.52
CA THR A 36 -8.59 -22.35 6.83
C THR A 36 -8.85 -21.37 5.67
N TYR A 37 -9.00 -21.89 4.47
CA TYR A 37 -9.29 -21.12 3.25
C TYR A 37 -10.77 -21.16 2.83
N ALA A 38 -11.65 -21.86 3.57
CA ALA A 38 -13.05 -22.03 3.17
C ALA A 38 -13.81 -20.70 3.06
N GLU A 39 -13.63 -19.80 4.02
CA GLU A 39 -14.22 -18.46 4.00
C GLU A 39 -13.78 -17.66 2.78
N ALA A 40 -12.49 -17.65 2.49
CA ALA A 40 -11.93 -16.95 1.34
C ALA A 40 -12.48 -17.50 0.02
N VAL A 41 -12.56 -18.82 -0.10
CA VAL A 41 -13.12 -19.48 -1.29
C VAL A 41 -14.59 -19.15 -1.46
N SER A 42 -15.40 -19.22 -0.40
CA SER A 42 -16.83 -18.86 -0.44
C SER A 42 -17.02 -17.41 -0.86
N TYR A 43 -16.35 -16.47 -0.19
CA TYR A 43 -16.45 -15.05 -0.49
C TYR A 43 -16.13 -14.73 -1.96
N LEU A 44 -15.00 -15.25 -2.46
CA LEU A 44 -14.57 -14.99 -3.83
C LEU A 44 -15.45 -15.68 -4.88
N ALA A 45 -16.03 -16.84 -4.54
CA ALA A 45 -17.00 -17.53 -5.42
C ALA A 45 -18.32 -16.78 -5.50
N ASP A 46 -18.85 -16.34 -4.37
CA ASP A 46 -20.10 -15.57 -4.29
C ASP A 46 -19.98 -14.22 -5.00
N ALA A 47 -18.80 -13.59 -4.93
CA ALA A 47 -18.46 -12.39 -5.69
C ALA A 47 -18.19 -12.63 -7.20
N GLY A 48 -18.24 -13.89 -7.67
CA GLY A 48 -17.95 -14.23 -9.08
C GLY A 48 -16.48 -14.11 -9.50
N ILE A 49 -15.58 -13.81 -8.55
CA ILE A 49 -14.16 -13.64 -8.78
C ILE A 49 -13.49 -14.99 -9.06
N LEU A 50 -13.83 -15.99 -8.22
CA LEU A 50 -13.26 -17.33 -8.28
C LEU A 50 -14.24 -18.29 -8.96
N ARG A 51 -13.71 -19.17 -9.83
CA ARG A 51 -14.46 -20.27 -10.42
C ARG A 51 -13.72 -21.58 -10.23
N GLY A 52 -14.44 -22.69 -10.25
CA GLY A 52 -13.88 -24.03 -10.17
C GLY A 52 -13.02 -24.39 -11.39
N THR A 53 -12.21 -25.42 -11.24
CA THR A 53 -11.39 -26.03 -12.33
C THR A 53 -12.19 -27.06 -13.13
N ALA A 54 -13.20 -27.67 -12.50
CA ALA A 54 -14.12 -28.61 -13.09
C ALA A 54 -15.49 -28.50 -12.36
N SER A 55 -16.49 -29.20 -12.85
CA SER A 55 -17.83 -29.18 -12.25
C SER A 55 -17.78 -29.50 -10.74
N GLY A 56 -18.12 -28.52 -9.91
CA GLY A 56 -18.20 -28.66 -8.46
C GLY A 56 -16.84 -28.83 -7.76
N ARG A 57 -15.69 -28.53 -8.38
CA ARG A 57 -14.37 -28.64 -7.77
C ARG A 57 -13.59 -27.34 -7.85
N PHE A 58 -12.91 -27.01 -6.76
CA PHE A 58 -12.00 -25.86 -6.64
C PHE A 58 -10.54 -26.21 -6.87
N SER A 59 -10.13 -27.44 -6.53
CA SER A 59 -8.74 -27.94 -6.58
C SER A 59 -7.77 -27.12 -5.70
N PRO A 60 -7.98 -27.04 -4.36
CA PRO A 60 -7.25 -26.13 -3.47
C PRO A 60 -5.73 -26.34 -3.44
N ASN A 61 -5.27 -27.57 -3.63
CA ASN A 61 -3.86 -27.94 -3.56
C ASN A 61 -3.12 -27.82 -4.91
N GLU A 62 -3.82 -27.62 -6.02
CA GLU A 62 -3.19 -27.40 -7.31
C GLU A 62 -2.46 -26.07 -7.34
N LYS A 63 -1.35 -26.01 -8.09
CA LYS A 63 -0.64 -24.74 -8.31
C LYS A 63 -1.46 -23.84 -9.20
N ILE A 64 -1.56 -22.56 -8.81
CA ILE A 64 -2.28 -21.58 -9.62
C ILE A 64 -1.42 -21.15 -10.80
N THR A 65 -2.03 -21.05 -11.99
CA THR A 65 -1.34 -20.54 -13.17
C THR A 65 -1.41 -19.01 -13.25
N ILE A 66 -0.49 -18.42 -14.02
CA ILE A 66 -0.45 -16.99 -14.31
C ILE A 66 -1.81 -16.50 -14.87
N SER A 67 -2.38 -17.23 -15.83
CA SER A 67 -3.67 -16.86 -16.43
C SER A 67 -4.85 -16.98 -15.46
N GLN A 68 -4.86 -18.00 -14.62
CA GLN A 68 -5.89 -18.14 -13.58
C GLN A 68 -5.81 -16.98 -12.58
N TRP A 69 -4.60 -16.64 -12.14
CA TRP A 69 -4.36 -15.55 -11.23
C TRP A 69 -4.74 -14.20 -11.83
N ALA A 70 -4.28 -13.89 -13.05
CA ALA A 70 -4.65 -12.68 -13.78
C ALA A 70 -6.18 -12.54 -13.92
N THR A 71 -6.88 -13.65 -14.21
CA THR A 71 -8.34 -13.66 -14.32
C THR A 71 -9.02 -13.33 -12.98
N MET A 72 -8.50 -13.86 -11.87
CA MET A 72 -9.01 -13.52 -10.52
C MET A 72 -8.77 -12.05 -10.20
N LEU A 73 -7.58 -11.51 -10.45
CA LEU A 73 -7.26 -10.10 -10.23
C LEU A 73 -8.18 -9.19 -11.07
N CYS A 74 -8.31 -9.45 -12.36
CA CYS A 74 -9.17 -8.64 -13.23
C CYS A 74 -10.62 -8.61 -12.76
N ARG A 75 -11.16 -9.74 -12.31
CA ARG A 75 -12.52 -9.81 -11.76
C ARG A 75 -12.64 -9.09 -10.42
N ALA A 76 -11.63 -9.20 -9.58
CA ALA A 76 -11.62 -8.55 -8.27
C ALA A 76 -11.59 -7.01 -8.36
N PHE A 77 -11.00 -6.47 -9.41
CA PHE A 77 -10.82 -5.04 -9.62
C PHE A 77 -11.59 -4.49 -10.84
N ASP A 78 -12.72 -5.14 -11.17
CA ASP A 78 -13.69 -4.73 -12.19
C ASP A 78 -13.10 -4.41 -13.57
N THR A 79 -12.03 -5.11 -13.93
CA THR A 79 -11.44 -4.99 -15.27
C THR A 79 -11.97 -6.08 -16.19
N ALA A 80 -12.42 -5.69 -17.37
CA ALA A 80 -13.05 -6.62 -18.31
C ALA A 80 -12.12 -7.76 -18.73
N THR A 81 -12.62 -8.99 -18.59
CA THR A 81 -11.96 -10.22 -19.06
C THR A 81 -12.86 -11.01 -20.01
N GLU A 82 -13.75 -10.31 -20.70
CA GLU A 82 -14.71 -10.97 -21.58
C GLU A 82 -14.01 -11.65 -22.76
N GLY A 83 -14.50 -12.81 -23.12
CA GLY A 83 -14.07 -13.60 -24.25
C GLY A 83 -15.11 -14.65 -24.57
N VAL A 84 -15.19 -15.07 -25.85
CA VAL A 84 -16.15 -16.10 -26.31
C VAL A 84 -15.82 -17.49 -25.77
N SER A 85 -14.60 -17.67 -25.23
CA SER A 85 -14.13 -18.90 -24.59
C SER A 85 -13.33 -18.61 -23.33
N TRP A 86 -13.17 -19.63 -22.49
CA TRP A 86 -12.30 -19.56 -21.31
C TRP A 86 -10.85 -19.20 -21.68
N GLN A 87 -10.33 -19.79 -22.76
CA GLN A 87 -8.98 -19.53 -23.23
C GLN A 87 -8.79 -18.06 -23.63
N GLU A 88 -9.74 -17.48 -24.31
CA GLU A 88 -9.72 -16.07 -24.70
C GLU A 88 -9.83 -15.15 -23.50
N ALA A 89 -10.74 -15.45 -22.57
CA ALA A 89 -10.88 -14.68 -21.32
C ALA A 89 -9.56 -14.69 -20.51
N CYS A 90 -8.87 -15.82 -20.43
CA CYS A 90 -7.56 -15.93 -19.79
C CYS A 90 -6.49 -15.08 -20.49
N THR A 91 -6.44 -15.13 -21.83
CA THR A 91 -5.51 -14.33 -22.63
C THR A 91 -5.76 -12.83 -22.43
N ASN A 92 -7.02 -12.41 -22.48
CA ASN A 92 -7.41 -11.03 -22.26
C ASN A 92 -7.06 -10.55 -20.84
N ALA A 93 -7.25 -11.39 -19.83
CA ALA A 93 -6.88 -11.10 -18.46
C ALA A 93 -5.37 -10.86 -18.28
N VAL A 94 -4.54 -11.74 -18.86
CA VAL A 94 -3.07 -11.56 -18.80
C VAL A 94 -2.65 -10.28 -19.52
N GLN A 95 -3.19 -10.00 -20.70
CA GLN A 95 -2.89 -8.76 -21.42
C GLN A 95 -3.34 -7.51 -20.66
N THR A 96 -4.49 -7.58 -19.99
CA THR A 96 -5.01 -6.48 -19.17
C THR A 96 -4.12 -6.26 -17.95
N ALA A 97 -3.71 -7.32 -17.27
CA ALA A 97 -2.81 -7.23 -16.12
C ALA A 97 -1.42 -6.68 -16.50
N VAL A 98 -0.91 -7.05 -17.67
CA VAL A 98 0.35 -6.49 -18.20
C VAL A 98 0.19 -5.00 -18.57
N ARG A 99 -0.88 -4.63 -19.25
CA ARG A 99 -1.16 -3.20 -19.57
C ARG A 99 -1.36 -2.34 -18.33
N GLY A 100 -1.94 -2.91 -17.28
CA GLY A 100 -2.10 -2.26 -15.97
C GLY A 100 -0.83 -2.20 -15.13
N GLY A 101 0.29 -2.78 -15.60
CA GLY A 101 1.54 -2.83 -14.86
C GLY A 101 1.53 -3.81 -13.67
N TRP A 102 0.53 -4.69 -13.60
CA TRP A 102 0.46 -5.71 -12.54
C TRP A 102 1.39 -6.89 -12.81
N LEU A 103 1.40 -7.35 -14.06
CA LEU A 103 2.26 -8.45 -14.52
C LEU A 103 3.36 -7.95 -15.47
N GLU A 104 4.48 -8.64 -15.47
CA GLU A 104 5.55 -8.40 -16.42
C GLU A 104 5.16 -8.83 -17.85
N PRO A 105 5.68 -8.17 -18.90
CA PRO A 105 5.36 -8.53 -20.29
C PRO A 105 5.65 -10.00 -20.65
N THR A 106 6.61 -10.62 -19.98
CA THR A 106 6.97 -12.05 -20.16
C THR A 106 5.82 -13.00 -19.82
N ALA A 107 4.87 -12.60 -18.98
CA ALA A 107 3.68 -13.37 -18.64
C ALA A 107 2.80 -13.69 -19.85
N ILE A 108 2.86 -12.88 -20.93
CA ILE A 108 2.09 -13.12 -22.16
C ILE A 108 2.56 -14.39 -22.87
N SER A 109 3.84 -14.72 -22.79
CA SER A 109 4.42 -15.91 -23.44
C SER A 109 4.31 -17.18 -22.62
N ASP A 110 4.02 -17.09 -21.31
CA ASP A 110 3.89 -18.24 -20.40
C ASP A 110 2.61 -18.17 -19.54
N THR A 111 1.48 -18.08 -20.18
CA THR A 111 0.18 -17.95 -19.48
C THR A 111 -0.21 -19.18 -18.64
N ASN A 112 0.32 -20.37 -18.99
CA ASN A 112 0.07 -21.64 -18.29
C ASN A 112 1.12 -21.95 -17.22
N GLY A 113 2.19 -21.18 -17.15
CA GLY A 113 3.19 -21.30 -16.08
C GLY A 113 2.57 -21.04 -14.71
N SER A 114 3.11 -21.70 -13.68
CA SER A 114 2.70 -21.47 -12.30
C SER A 114 3.38 -20.21 -11.77
N ILE A 115 2.63 -19.40 -11.01
CA ILE A 115 3.18 -18.17 -10.40
C ILE A 115 3.90 -18.49 -9.08
N CYS A 116 5.04 -17.86 -8.84
CA CYS A 116 5.74 -17.93 -7.56
C CYS A 116 5.12 -16.99 -6.53
N ARG A 117 5.39 -17.24 -5.24
CA ARG A 117 4.79 -16.53 -4.11
C ARG A 117 5.13 -15.04 -4.14
N GLY A 118 6.38 -14.69 -4.34
CA GLY A 118 6.78 -13.29 -4.39
C GLY A 118 6.06 -12.51 -5.48
N GLU A 119 5.93 -13.09 -6.66
CA GLU A 119 5.24 -12.45 -7.78
C GLU A 119 3.72 -12.38 -7.56
N LEU A 120 3.11 -13.42 -7.00
CA LEU A 120 1.69 -13.41 -6.65
C LEU A 120 1.37 -12.28 -5.67
N TYR A 121 2.20 -12.09 -4.64
CA TYR A 121 2.01 -11.02 -3.66
C TYR A 121 2.22 -9.64 -4.27
N ARG A 122 3.31 -9.46 -5.02
CA ARG A 122 3.61 -8.21 -5.71
C ARG A 122 2.46 -7.76 -6.60
N THR A 123 1.92 -8.67 -7.40
CA THR A 123 0.84 -8.38 -8.34
C THR A 123 -0.49 -8.10 -7.65
N ALA A 124 -0.80 -8.77 -6.54
CA ALA A 124 -2.00 -8.48 -5.74
C ALA A 124 -1.98 -7.06 -5.19
N PHE A 125 -0.84 -6.62 -4.64
CA PHE A 125 -0.68 -5.26 -4.13
C PHE A 125 -0.72 -4.22 -5.25
N ALA A 126 -0.09 -4.52 -6.40
CA ALA A 126 -0.14 -3.64 -7.57
C ALA A 126 -1.58 -3.45 -8.08
N ALA A 127 -2.36 -4.53 -8.19
CA ALA A 127 -3.75 -4.48 -8.63
C ALA A 127 -4.66 -3.73 -7.62
N ALA A 128 -4.39 -3.88 -6.34
CA ALA A 128 -5.11 -3.18 -5.28
C ALA A 128 -4.70 -1.69 -5.13
N GLY A 129 -3.71 -1.22 -5.90
CA GLY A 129 -3.16 0.12 -5.74
C GLY A 129 -2.48 0.34 -4.39
N ILE A 130 -2.08 -0.74 -3.69
CA ILE A 130 -1.35 -0.68 -2.44
C ILE A 130 0.14 -0.62 -2.78
N PRO A 131 0.81 0.50 -2.55
CA PRO A 131 2.21 0.62 -2.89
C PRO A 131 3.08 -0.19 -1.94
N LEU A 132 4.02 -0.95 -2.50
CA LEU A 132 5.11 -1.53 -1.75
C LEU A 132 6.23 -0.50 -1.62
N TYR A 133 6.78 -0.35 -0.42
CA TYR A 133 7.88 0.58 -0.23
C TYR A 133 9.17 0.07 -0.89
N ASP A 134 10.02 0.99 -1.30
CA ASP A 134 11.28 0.69 -1.96
C ASP A 134 12.29 0.16 -0.94
N ALA A 135 12.69 -1.11 -1.10
CA ALA A 135 13.62 -1.77 -0.19
C ALA A 135 15.01 -1.09 -0.13
N THR A 136 15.44 -0.46 -1.22
CA THR A 136 16.75 0.21 -1.29
C THR A 136 16.86 1.38 -0.30
N LEU A 137 15.76 2.07 -0.02
CA LEU A 137 15.72 3.17 0.93
C LEU A 137 15.92 2.73 2.38
N TYR A 138 15.86 1.42 2.64
CA TYR A 138 16.05 0.84 3.97
C TYR A 138 17.29 -0.04 4.06
N GLY A 139 18.21 0.08 3.11
CA GLY A 139 19.39 -0.78 3.07
C GLY A 139 19.08 -2.23 2.72
N LEU A 140 17.94 -2.48 2.06
CA LEU A 140 17.47 -3.78 1.61
C LEU A 140 17.53 -3.91 0.09
N ASP A 141 18.52 -3.29 -0.52
CA ASP A 141 18.74 -3.21 -1.97
C ASP A 141 19.06 -4.55 -2.65
N TRP A 142 19.43 -5.58 -1.84
CA TRP A 142 19.60 -6.95 -2.34
C TRP A 142 18.30 -7.71 -2.57
N LEU A 143 17.17 -7.20 -2.09
CA LEU A 143 15.88 -7.86 -2.27
C LEU A 143 15.31 -7.59 -3.66
N SER A 144 14.94 -8.66 -4.37
CA SER A 144 14.08 -8.55 -5.54
C SER A 144 12.70 -8.00 -5.16
N SER A 145 11.95 -7.46 -6.13
CA SER A 145 10.59 -6.96 -5.88
C SER A 145 9.65 -8.02 -5.31
N GLY A 146 9.81 -9.29 -5.71
CA GLY A 146 9.05 -10.41 -5.16
C GLY A 146 9.44 -10.76 -3.72
N GLU A 147 10.73 -10.71 -3.37
CA GLU A 147 11.21 -10.92 -2.00
C GLU A 147 10.77 -9.77 -1.09
N ASN A 148 10.80 -8.54 -1.59
CA ASN A 148 10.30 -7.39 -0.86
C ASN A 148 8.79 -7.50 -0.59
N ALA A 149 8.01 -7.93 -1.59
CA ALA A 149 6.58 -8.17 -1.42
C ALA A 149 6.31 -9.26 -0.36
N LEU A 150 7.05 -10.36 -0.39
CA LEU A 150 6.96 -11.42 0.63
C LEU A 150 7.26 -10.89 2.03
N ARG A 151 8.30 -10.07 2.19
CA ARG A 151 8.66 -9.47 3.47
C ARG A 151 7.51 -8.64 4.03
N VAL A 152 6.93 -7.75 3.21
CA VAL A 152 5.78 -6.94 3.60
C VAL A 152 4.57 -7.80 4.00
N VAL A 153 4.28 -8.85 3.25
CA VAL A 153 3.15 -9.76 3.53
C VAL A 153 3.37 -10.53 4.85
N LYS A 154 4.61 -10.89 5.19
CA LYS A 154 4.96 -11.46 6.50
C LYS A 154 4.75 -10.46 7.63
N GLU A 155 5.20 -9.22 7.46
CA GLU A 155 4.97 -8.14 8.43
C GLU A 155 3.49 -7.88 8.69
N LEU A 156 2.64 -8.04 7.66
CA LEU A 156 1.19 -7.97 7.77
C LEU A 156 0.54 -9.22 8.39
N GLY A 157 1.31 -10.25 8.71
CA GLY A 157 0.81 -11.51 9.25
C GLY A 157 0.01 -12.37 8.27
N LEU A 158 0.09 -12.08 6.97
CA LEU A 158 -0.65 -12.78 5.91
C LEU A 158 0.12 -13.98 5.33
N CYS A 159 1.38 -14.18 5.74
CA CYS A 159 2.21 -15.30 5.31
C CYS A 159 3.10 -15.80 6.46
N ALA A 160 3.29 -17.10 6.55
CA ALA A 160 4.15 -17.69 7.55
C ALA A 160 5.64 -17.39 7.28
N GLU A 161 6.43 -17.21 8.33
CA GLU A 161 7.84 -16.82 8.28
C GLU A 161 8.73 -17.78 7.48
N ASN A 162 8.42 -19.07 7.49
CA ASN A 162 9.20 -20.10 6.81
C ASN A 162 8.96 -20.19 5.29
N LYS A 163 8.11 -19.35 4.72
CA LYS A 163 7.83 -19.34 3.29
C LYS A 163 8.85 -18.52 2.52
N THR A 164 9.13 -18.91 1.26
CA THR A 164 10.07 -18.23 0.36
C THR A 164 9.36 -17.63 -0.86
N ALA A 165 9.96 -16.61 -1.46
CA ALA A 165 9.39 -15.92 -2.62
C ALA A 165 9.37 -16.80 -3.89
N ALA A 166 10.33 -17.71 -4.03
CA ALA A 166 10.46 -18.58 -5.20
C ALA A 166 9.50 -19.79 -5.19
N GLU A 167 8.88 -20.13 -4.05
CA GLU A 167 7.94 -21.23 -3.97
C GLU A 167 6.69 -20.99 -4.81
N LEU A 168 6.25 -22.03 -5.51
CA LEU A 168 4.98 -21.99 -6.26
C LEU A 168 3.79 -22.00 -5.32
N VAL A 169 2.78 -21.21 -5.60
CA VAL A 169 1.61 -20.98 -4.76
C VAL A 169 0.45 -21.89 -5.15
N THR A 170 -0.29 -22.37 -4.15
CA THR A 170 -1.52 -23.12 -4.39
C THR A 170 -2.71 -22.21 -4.66
N ARG A 171 -3.76 -22.74 -5.26
CA ARG A 171 -5.02 -22.02 -5.48
C ARG A 171 -5.67 -21.58 -4.16
N ALA A 172 -5.54 -22.38 -3.09
CA ALA A 172 -6.03 -22.02 -1.76
C ALA A 172 -5.28 -20.82 -1.16
N GLU A 173 -3.94 -20.81 -1.25
CA GLU A 173 -3.13 -19.68 -0.80
C GLU A 173 -3.43 -18.40 -1.58
N ALA A 174 -3.62 -18.51 -2.90
CA ALA A 174 -3.99 -17.36 -3.74
C ALA A 174 -5.38 -16.80 -3.35
N ALA A 175 -6.35 -17.66 -3.07
CA ALA A 175 -7.66 -17.23 -2.61
C ALA A 175 -7.60 -16.53 -1.24
N GLN A 176 -6.84 -17.06 -0.29
CA GLN A 176 -6.67 -16.43 1.03
C GLN A 176 -6.04 -15.04 0.93
N LEU A 177 -5.01 -14.88 0.12
CA LEU A 177 -4.37 -13.58 -0.08
C LEU A 177 -5.35 -12.58 -0.71
N LEU A 178 -6.01 -12.97 -1.80
CA LEU A 178 -6.92 -12.04 -2.49
C LEU A 178 -8.09 -11.63 -1.61
N HIS A 179 -8.66 -12.57 -0.84
CA HIS A 179 -9.68 -12.27 0.15
C HIS A 179 -9.18 -11.25 1.19
N ALA A 180 -7.98 -11.44 1.73
CA ALA A 180 -7.40 -10.50 2.69
C ALA A 180 -7.21 -9.10 2.09
N VAL A 181 -6.72 -9.02 0.85
CA VAL A 181 -6.54 -7.75 0.13
C VAL A 181 -7.86 -7.01 -0.09
N LEU A 182 -8.95 -7.76 -0.35
CA LEU A 182 -10.28 -7.16 -0.61
C LEU A 182 -11.06 -6.79 0.64
N THR A 183 -10.84 -7.50 1.76
CA THR A 183 -11.66 -7.37 2.96
C THR A 183 -10.99 -6.67 4.13
N GLN A 184 -9.64 -6.58 4.12
CA GLN A 184 -8.88 -6.00 5.21
C GLN A 184 -8.31 -4.64 4.81
N THR A 185 -8.28 -3.72 5.76
CA THR A 185 -7.50 -2.48 5.60
C THR A 185 -6.04 -2.81 5.84
N LEU A 186 -5.27 -2.95 4.75
CA LEU A 186 -3.85 -3.23 4.81
C LEU A 186 -3.06 -1.92 4.80
N THR A 187 -2.38 -1.63 5.89
CA THR A 187 -1.47 -0.49 5.98
C THR A 187 -0.04 -1.00 5.95
N VAL A 188 0.66 -0.73 4.86
CA VAL A 188 2.09 -1.07 4.73
C VAL A 188 2.90 0.07 5.33
N VAL A 189 3.43 -0.17 6.53
CA VAL A 189 4.33 0.77 7.20
C VAL A 189 5.76 0.37 6.88
N PRO A 190 6.60 1.29 6.37
CA PRO A 190 8.02 1.01 6.22
C PRO A 190 8.65 0.65 7.57
N PRO A 191 9.61 -0.29 7.62
CA PRO A 191 10.45 -0.42 8.80
C PRO A 191 11.11 0.95 9.03
N ASP A 192 11.21 1.41 10.23
CA ASP A 192 11.80 2.71 10.57
C ASP A 192 11.03 3.93 10.00
N THR A 193 9.78 4.09 10.44
CA THR A 193 9.12 5.39 10.29
C THR A 193 9.52 6.23 11.51
N PRO A 194 10.55 7.07 11.43
CA PRO A 194 11.13 7.72 12.61
C PRO A 194 10.31 8.92 13.08
N ILE A 195 9.23 9.26 12.39
CA ILE A 195 8.43 10.46 12.67
C ILE A 195 7.03 10.10 13.14
N THR A 196 6.44 10.97 13.95
CA THR A 196 5.05 10.84 14.37
C THR A 196 4.11 11.14 13.21
N VAL A 197 3.28 10.17 12.85
CA VAL A 197 2.23 10.30 11.82
C VAL A 197 0.87 10.24 12.48
N GLU A 198 0.08 11.31 12.35
CA GLU A 198 -1.33 11.34 12.75
C GLU A 198 -2.22 11.15 11.51
N ASN A 199 -3.01 10.08 11.45
CA ASN A 199 -4.01 9.91 10.41
C ASN A 199 -5.38 10.29 10.94
N LEU A 200 -5.87 11.45 10.52
CA LEU A 200 -7.19 11.97 10.87
C LEU A 200 -8.29 11.55 9.88
N THR A 201 -7.98 10.62 8.99
CA THR A 201 -8.91 10.09 7.98
C THR A 201 -9.06 8.60 8.13
N GLN A 202 -9.98 8.01 7.37
CA GLN A 202 -10.08 6.55 7.21
C GLN A 202 -9.39 6.05 5.92
N TRP A 203 -8.56 6.87 5.31
CA TRP A 203 -7.89 6.53 4.06
C TRP A 203 -6.75 5.54 4.29
N ASN A 204 -6.45 4.81 3.23
CA ASN A 204 -5.20 4.07 3.16
C ASN A 204 -4.02 5.05 3.07
N VAL A 205 -3.15 5.01 4.07
CA VAL A 205 -2.03 5.97 4.20
C VAL A 205 -0.77 5.54 3.45
N ASN A 206 -0.77 4.38 2.82
CA ASN A 206 0.44 3.79 2.21
C ASN A 206 1.08 4.71 1.16
N ALA A 207 0.28 5.42 0.35
CA ALA A 207 0.81 6.36 -0.63
C ALA A 207 1.59 7.51 0.02
N PHE A 208 1.11 8.02 1.16
CA PHE A 208 1.78 9.07 1.93
C PHE A 208 3.08 8.56 2.55
N LEU A 209 3.05 7.36 3.12
CA LEU A 209 4.23 6.73 3.71
C LEU A 209 5.32 6.45 2.66
N LEU A 210 4.94 6.08 1.43
CA LEU A 210 5.87 5.94 0.32
C LEU A 210 6.56 7.25 -0.06
N GLU A 211 5.83 8.35 -0.09
CA GLU A 211 6.43 9.65 -0.36
C GLU A 211 7.35 10.09 0.79
N LEU A 212 6.95 9.86 2.06
CA LEU A 212 7.79 10.13 3.23
C LEU A 212 9.14 9.43 3.16
N ARG A 213 9.19 8.22 2.65
CA ARG A 213 10.44 7.44 2.50
C ARG A 213 11.45 8.05 1.53
N LYS A 214 11.00 8.90 0.64
CA LYS A 214 11.89 9.64 -0.27
C LYS A 214 12.59 10.81 0.43
N VAL A 215 12.11 11.20 1.61
CA VAL A 215 12.74 12.23 2.43
C VAL A 215 14.02 11.64 3.05
N PRO A 216 15.19 12.27 2.87
CA PRO A 216 16.43 11.77 3.46
C PRO A 216 16.36 11.63 4.98
N GLN A 217 16.89 10.52 5.51
CA GLN A 217 16.86 10.20 6.94
C GLN A 217 17.28 11.35 7.86
N PRO A 218 18.38 12.09 7.61
CA PRO A 218 18.76 13.22 8.47
C PRO A 218 17.72 14.34 8.55
N ILE A 219 16.85 14.46 7.53
CA ILE A 219 15.75 15.44 7.54
C ILE A 219 14.60 14.92 8.39
N LEU A 220 14.29 13.62 8.32
CA LEU A 220 13.32 12.98 9.20
C LEU A 220 13.77 13.02 10.66
N ASP A 221 15.05 12.79 10.92
CA ASP A 221 15.64 12.90 12.26
C ASP A 221 15.50 14.33 12.80
N ALA A 222 15.85 15.34 12.02
CA ALA A 222 15.68 16.73 12.40
C ALA A 222 14.20 17.12 12.61
N PHE A 223 13.29 16.57 11.80
CA PHE A 223 11.84 16.76 11.95
C PHE A 223 11.36 16.24 13.31
N ASN A 224 11.78 15.02 13.66
CA ASN A 224 11.45 14.39 14.93
C ASN A 224 12.08 15.12 16.14
N GLU A 225 13.38 15.43 16.07
CA GLU A 225 14.12 16.14 17.12
C GLU A 225 13.54 17.53 17.41
N ASN A 226 13.04 18.21 16.39
CA ASN A 226 12.38 19.50 16.55
C ASN A 226 10.91 19.39 16.99
N GLY A 227 10.40 18.17 17.23
CA GLY A 227 9.05 17.92 17.73
C GLY A 227 7.95 18.24 16.74
N TRP A 228 8.19 18.01 15.45
CA TRP A 228 7.18 18.15 14.41
C TRP A 228 6.33 16.89 14.27
N THR A 229 5.11 17.07 13.80
CA THR A 229 4.14 16.00 13.53
C THR A 229 3.68 16.07 12.08
N PHE A 230 3.61 14.90 11.43
CA PHE A 230 3.07 14.76 10.08
C PHE A 230 1.60 14.34 10.17
N VAL A 231 0.69 15.12 9.59
CA VAL A 231 -0.76 14.94 9.73
C VAL A 231 -1.38 14.67 8.36
N ILE A 232 -2.07 13.55 8.23
CA ILE A 232 -2.87 13.20 7.06
C ILE A 232 -4.32 13.57 7.36
N GLY A 233 -4.87 14.55 6.64
CA GLY A 233 -6.22 15.02 6.90
C GLY A 233 -6.65 16.16 5.98
N THR A 234 -7.96 16.39 5.89
CA THR A 234 -8.55 17.40 5.01
C THR A 234 -9.11 18.62 5.72
N GLU A 235 -9.49 18.48 6.99
CA GLU A 235 -10.26 19.52 7.70
C GLU A 235 -9.51 20.87 7.74
N TYR A 236 -8.27 20.84 8.22
CA TYR A 236 -7.43 22.03 8.27
C TYR A 236 -7.20 22.64 6.87
N LEU A 237 -6.90 21.80 5.88
CA LEU A 237 -6.61 22.24 4.51
C LEU A 237 -7.85 22.80 3.80
N THR A 238 -9.02 22.26 4.08
CA THR A 238 -10.30 22.79 3.56
C THR A 238 -10.56 24.21 4.09
N GLU A 239 -10.37 24.42 5.38
CA GLU A 239 -10.53 25.75 5.98
C GLU A 239 -9.46 26.73 5.48
N LEU A 240 -8.22 26.28 5.33
CA LEU A 240 -7.15 27.08 4.77
C LEU A 240 -7.44 27.47 3.31
N SER A 241 -7.91 26.53 2.50
CA SER A 241 -8.32 26.75 1.10
C SER A 241 -9.41 27.80 1.00
N ARG A 242 -10.41 27.72 1.90
CA ARG A 242 -11.51 28.69 1.97
C ARG A 242 -11.01 30.09 2.32
N LYS A 243 -10.07 30.21 3.25
CA LYS A 243 -9.49 31.50 3.66
C LYS A 243 -8.64 32.14 2.57
N LEU A 244 -7.87 31.33 1.85
CA LEU A 244 -6.92 31.83 0.86
C LEU A 244 -7.51 31.93 -0.56
N GLY A 245 -8.69 31.36 -0.81
CA GLY A 245 -9.32 31.31 -2.12
C GLY A 245 -8.58 30.43 -3.14
N VAL A 246 -7.73 29.51 -2.68
CA VAL A 246 -6.96 28.57 -3.50
C VAL A 246 -7.06 27.16 -2.92
N ASN A 247 -6.93 26.14 -3.79
CA ASN A 247 -6.95 24.76 -3.32
C ASN A 247 -5.61 24.40 -2.66
N CYS A 248 -5.62 24.19 -1.35
CA CYS A 248 -4.46 23.75 -0.57
C CYS A 248 -4.53 22.23 -0.35
N ILE A 249 -3.56 21.49 -0.87
CA ILE A 249 -3.42 20.05 -0.69
C ILE A 249 -2.35 19.67 0.34
N GLY A 250 -1.60 20.67 0.82
CA GLY A 250 -0.60 20.56 1.86
C GLY A 250 -0.37 21.92 2.54
N ALA A 251 0.16 21.90 3.76
CA ALA A 251 0.58 23.07 4.49
C ALA A 251 1.57 22.73 5.60
N ALA A 252 2.70 23.44 5.67
CA ALA A 252 3.59 23.42 6.81
C ALA A 252 3.23 24.56 7.77
N VAL A 253 2.74 24.21 8.96
CA VAL A 253 2.30 25.17 9.99
C VAL A 253 3.38 25.28 11.06
N TYR A 254 4.20 26.29 10.94
CA TYR A 254 5.41 26.47 11.76
C TYR A 254 5.11 26.71 13.25
N THR A 255 4.04 27.44 13.53
CA THR A 255 3.63 27.75 14.92
C THR A 255 3.14 26.51 15.66
N GLU A 256 2.58 25.55 14.93
CA GLU A 256 2.09 24.29 15.48
C GLU A 256 3.11 23.15 15.36
N LYS A 257 4.17 23.37 14.58
CA LYS A 257 5.12 22.34 14.18
C LYS A 257 4.42 21.13 13.54
N ARG A 258 3.55 21.40 12.57
CA ARG A 258 2.78 20.37 11.86
C ARG A 258 2.88 20.54 10.36
N ILE A 259 3.01 19.43 9.66
CA ILE A 259 2.78 19.34 8.23
C ILE A 259 1.44 18.64 8.03
N TYR A 260 0.50 19.32 7.38
CA TYR A 260 -0.78 18.76 6.96
C TYR A 260 -0.73 18.41 5.48
N VAL A 261 -1.25 17.22 5.10
CA VAL A 261 -1.37 16.79 3.71
C VAL A 261 -2.70 16.08 3.48
N SER A 262 -3.34 16.36 2.35
CA SER A 262 -4.52 15.64 1.86
C SER A 262 -4.23 14.78 0.63
N GLU A 263 -3.09 14.98 -0.01
CA GLU A 263 -2.60 14.21 -1.14
C GLU A 263 -1.13 13.83 -0.97
N ALA A 264 -0.79 12.60 -1.34
CA ALA A 264 0.58 12.10 -1.23
C ALA A 264 1.58 12.94 -2.05
N SER A 265 1.14 13.52 -3.16
CA SER A 265 1.95 14.39 -4.01
C SER A 265 2.48 15.65 -3.30
N ALA A 266 1.83 16.09 -2.22
CA ALA A 266 2.25 17.25 -1.44
C ALA A 266 3.38 16.96 -0.44
N VAL A 267 3.63 15.69 -0.08
CA VAL A 267 4.53 15.31 1.01
C VAL A 267 5.92 15.94 0.86
N LEU A 268 6.57 15.71 -0.27
CA LEU A 268 7.93 16.24 -0.49
C LEU A 268 7.97 17.76 -0.55
N HIS A 269 6.91 18.39 -1.05
CA HIS A 269 6.78 19.83 -1.10
C HIS A 269 6.73 20.42 0.32
N GLU A 270 5.94 19.85 1.20
CA GLU A 270 5.81 20.35 2.58
C GLU A 270 7.07 20.09 3.42
N PHE A 271 7.78 18.99 3.15
CA PHE A 271 9.12 18.79 3.74
C PHE A 271 10.15 19.82 3.23
N GLY A 272 9.99 20.34 2.02
CA GLY A 272 10.75 21.48 1.53
C GLY A 272 10.55 22.72 2.40
N HIS A 273 9.31 23.02 2.80
CA HIS A 273 9.01 24.10 3.73
C HIS A 273 9.58 23.85 5.13
N PHE A 274 9.51 22.62 5.65
CA PHE A 274 10.16 22.28 6.90
C PHE A 274 11.67 22.53 6.84
N LEU A 275 12.30 22.18 5.72
CA LEU A 275 13.73 22.38 5.52
C LEU A 275 14.07 23.88 5.49
N ASP A 276 13.31 24.69 4.76
CA ASP A 276 13.45 26.15 4.74
C ASP A 276 13.38 26.73 6.16
N PHE A 277 12.40 26.29 6.94
CA PHE A 277 12.26 26.70 8.34
C PHE A 277 13.46 26.33 9.19
N THR A 278 13.93 25.09 9.10
CA THR A 278 15.05 24.55 9.87
C THR A 278 16.36 25.29 9.52
N MET A 279 16.48 25.71 8.26
CA MET A 279 17.62 26.48 7.75
C MET A 279 17.51 27.99 8.03
N GLY A 280 16.40 28.46 8.61
CA GLY A 280 16.18 29.86 8.97
C GLY A 280 15.83 30.75 7.78
N PHE A 281 15.28 30.19 6.69
CA PHE A 281 14.89 30.98 5.52
C PHE A 281 13.50 31.61 5.68
N PRO A 282 13.32 32.86 5.23
CA PRO A 282 12.01 33.49 5.27
C PRO A 282 11.06 32.87 4.24
N HIS A 283 9.86 32.53 4.69
CA HIS A 283 8.84 31.81 3.91
C HIS A 283 8.29 32.58 2.68
N GLU A 284 8.38 33.91 2.71
CA GLU A 284 7.79 34.76 1.68
C GLU A 284 8.62 34.82 0.40
N HIS A 285 9.85 34.39 0.49
CA HIS A 285 10.73 34.34 -0.66
C HIS A 285 11.22 32.92 -0.82
N SER A 286 10.69 32.24 -1.78
CA SER A 286 11.31 31.02 -2.25
C SER A 286 12.74 31.29 -2.77
N ILE A 287 13.63 31.69 -1.87
CA ILE A 287 15.07 31.66 -2.10
C ILE A 287 15.44 30.28 -2.56
N THR A 288 14.85 29.27 -1.95
CA THR A 288 14.86 27.87 -2.43
C THR A 288 14.50 27.78 -3.91
N GLN A 289 13.56 28.56 -4.39
CA GLN A 289 13.15 28.58 -5.78
C GLN A 289 14.24 29.11 -6.72
N ARG A 290 14.94 30.17 -6.34
CA ARG A 290 16.03 30.75 -7.13
C ARG A 290 17.30 29.92 -7.04
N CYS A 291 17.58 29.33 -5.91
CA CYS A 291 18.80 28.55 -5.65
C CYS A 291 18.87 27.26 -6.46
N ILE A 292 17.72 26.66 -6.78
CA ILE A 292 17.67 25.42 -7.57
C ILE A 292 18.10 25.67 -9.02
N LEU A 293 17.88 26.87 -9.53
CA LEU A 293 18.05 27.17 -10.96
C LEU A 293 19.42 27.74 -11.30
N GLU A 294 20.09 28.44 -10.38
CA GLU A 294 21.21 29.30 -10.81
C GLU A 294 22.58 29.02 -10.21
N THR A 295 22.75 28.42 -9.05
CA THR A 295 23.99 27.93 -8.42
C THR A 295 23.87 27.80 -6.91
N PRO A 296 23.82 26.59 -6.37
CA PRO A 296 23.38 26.36 -4.98
C PRO A 296 24.42 26.68 -3.89
N VAL A 297 25.65 27.03 -4.23
CA VAL A 297 26.77 26.96 -3.29
C VAL A 297 26.92 28.17 -2.37
N TRP A 298 26.38 29.32 -2.69
CA TRP A 298 26.64 30.55 -1.91
C TRP A 298 25.42 31.23 -1.33
N ILE A 299 24.28 30.64 -1.42
CA ILE A 299 23.01 31.24 -0.97
C ILE A 299 22.65 30.82 0.47
N TYR A 300 23.31 29.79 1.01
CA TYR A 300 23.08 29.30 2.35
C TYR A 300 24.32 29.50 3.26
N PRO A 301 24.58 30.73 3.72
CA PRO A 301 25.70 30.97 4.61
C PRO A 301 25.45 30.21 5.92
N GLY A 302 26.34 29.30 6.25
CA GLY A 302 26.26 28.46 7.45
C GLY A 302 25.89 26.99 7.24
N CYS A 303 25.45 26.58 6.05
CA CYS A 303 25.30 25.17 5.72
C CYS A 303 26.65 24.49 5.54
N ASN A 304 26.81 23.33 6.15
CA ASN A 304 27.92 22.46 5.78
C ASN A 304 27.64 21.72 4.46
N THR A 305 28.68 21.14 3.88
CA THR A 305 28.61 20.47 2.57
C THR A 305 27.58 19.34 2.54
N GLU A 306 27.38 18.62 3.64
CA GLU A 306 26.42 17.51 3.71
C GLU A 306 24.98 18.01 3.76
N GLN A 307 24.71 19.07 4.54
CA GLN A 307 23.40 19.73 4.57
C GLN A 307 23.02 20.28 3.19
N LEU A 308 23.97 20.86 2.47
CA LEU A 308 23.75 21.34 1.11
C LEU A 308 23.43 20.21 0.12
N LYS A 309 24.16 19.09 0.21
CA LYS A 309 23.86 17.90 -0.61
C LYS A 309 22.46 17.35 -0.35
N MET A 310 22.05 17.29 0.93
CA MET A 310 20.70 16.84 1.32
C MET A 310 19.63 17.80 0.80
N LEU A 311 19.83 19.09 0.93
CA LEU A 311 18.95 20.12 0.39
C LEU A 311 18.76 19.94 -1.12
N VAL A 312 19.85 19.88 -1.89
CA VAL A 312 19.81 19.67 -3.34
C VAL A 312 19.09 18.37 -3.71
N LYS A 313 19.30 17.29 -2.96
CA LYS A 313 18.62 16.02 -3.19
C LYS A 313 17.11 16.15 -2.95
N LEU A 314 16.68 16.76 -1.83
CA LEU A 314 15.27 16.97 -1.51
C LEU A 314 14.60 17.87 -2.57
N LEU A 315 15.23 18.98 -2.94
CA LEU A 315 14.69 19.91 -3.93
C LEU A 315 14.54 19.26 -5.31
N ARG A 316 15.44 18.38 -5.71
CA ARG A 316 15.30 17.59 -6.95
C ARG A 316 14.08 16.66 -6.88
N LEU A 317 13.84 16.02 -5.74
CA LEU A 317 12.68 15.17 -5.53
C LEU A 317 11.36 15.97 -5.57
N VAL A 318 11.32 17.13 -4.90
CA VAL A 318 10.17 18.05 -4.94
C VAL A 318 9.86 18.47 -6.38
N ASN A 319 10.88 18.87 -7.15
CA ASN A 319 10.70 19.29 -8.55
C ASN A 319 10.27 18.14 -9.47
N SER A 320 10.59 16.90 -9.14
CA SER A 320 10.16 15.72 -9.89
C SER A 320 8.74 15.27 -9.53
N SER A 321 8.16 15.77 -8.43
CA SER A 321 6.81 15.43 -8.02
C SER A 321 5.75 16.11 -8.92
N PRO A 322 4.56 15.50 -9.10
CA PRO A 322 3.48 16.12 -9.88
C PRO A 322 3.06 17.50 -9.35
N ALA A 323 2.98 17.66 -8.01
CA ALA A 323 2.64 18.93 -7.37
C ALA A 323 3.73 20.02 -7.58
N GLY A 324 4.99 19.63 -7.57
CA GLY A 324 6.12 20.49 -7.86
C GLY A 324 6.07 21.05 -9.29
N LYS A 325 5.80 20.20 -10.28
CA LYS A 325 5.76 20.59 -11.69
C LYS A 325 4.67 21.62 -12.01
N THR A 326 3.48 21.49 -11.46
CA THR A 326 2.37 22.41 -11.71
C THR A 326 2.61 23.80 -11.12
N ARG A 327 3.21 23.88 -9.94
CA ARG A 327 3.41 25.16 -9.25
C ARG A 327 4.59 25.98 -9.78
N TRP A 328 5.55 25.32 -10.43
CA TRP A 328 6.78 25.93 -10.92
C TRP A 328 6.69 26.31 -12.40
N ALA A 329 5.86 25.63 -13.18
CA ALA A 329 5.61 25.95 -14.59
C ALA A 329 4.80 27.23 -14.78
N ASP A 330 3.94 27.59 -13.82
CA ASP A 330 3.05 28.77 -13.93
C ASP A 330 3.73 30.10 -13.56
N LYS A 331 5.03 30.08 -13.21
CA LYS A 331 5.80 31.27 -12.80
C LYS A 331 6.97 31.63 -13.72
N GLN A 332 7.12 30.96 -14.86
CA GLN A 332 8.00 31.37 -15.96
C GLN A 332 7.22 32.11 -17.03
#